data_4df0b6bc5a3c6216679d529314fb10c7
#
_entry.id   4df0b6bc5a3c6216679d529314fb10c7
#
_cell.length_a   1.000
_cell.length_b   1.000
_cell.length_c   1.000
_cell.angle_alpha   90.00
_cell.angle_beta   90.00
_cell.angle_gamma   90.00
#
_symmetry.space_group_name_H-M   'P 1'
#
loop_
_entity.id
_entity.type
_entity.pdbx_description
1 polymer ?
#
loop_
_entity_poly.entity_id
_entity_poly.type
_entity_poly.pdbx_seq_one_letter_code
_entity_poly.pdbx_strand_id
1 'polypeptide(L)'
;NEFTGLLADPQTVSRFEHIVFDTAPTGHTLRLLSLPKAWSGFIETNSHGASCLGPLAGLEAQHEQYTATVQTLGDAARTTIVLVSRPESSALQEAARAGGEFRALGITNQHLVLNGVLAAPAGDDGVAQAMVARQREALRSMPEVLREVPTVAVPLMAYELTGVAALRRLSRTAEHTSLADSAASVSAAFDVGSIPGLDELVRQLEADGPGVIMMMGKGGVGKTTLAAAVAVALAHAGHRVHLSTTDPAAHLGQALGAAIPAGLQVSRIDPAAETRRYSEEVLAEAGPLEEQERALLEEDLRSPCTEEIAVFRAFARTVQEAERDFVVLDTAPTGHTLLLLDAAQSYHREVERTMGDVPEAVRRLLPRLRDPHFTKILLVTLAESTPVQEAERLQADLRRAAIEPFGWVINASLLMSGTKNPTLMQRAQGEVPYVLRVRQKLAARSWLVPWYASIPTGEQALLAMAGR
;
A
#
# COMPACT_ATOMS: atom_id res chain seq x y z
N ASN A 1 0.89 -24.59 -1.46
CA ASN A 1 1.05 -25.91 -0.79
C ASN A 1 1.23 -25.81 0.73
N GLU A 2 2.07 -24.92 1.29
CA GLU A 2 2.26 -24.79 2.75
C GLU A 2 0.96 -24.32 3.44
N PHE A 3 0.29 -23.30 2.90
CA PHE A 3 -0.96 -22.78 3.44
C PHE A 3 -2.07 -23.85 3.50
N THR A 4 -2.25 -24.61 2.42
CA THR A 4 -3.25 -25.70 2.37
C THR A 4 -2.87 -26.83 3.33
N GLY A 5 -1.59 -27.14 3.49
CA GLY A 5 -1.10 -28.14 4.47
C GLY A 5 -1.43 -27.74 5.91
N LEU A 6 -1.23 -26.46 6.28
CA LEU A 6 -1.56 -25.96 7.62
C LEU A 6 -3.07 -25.96 7.93
N LEU A 7 -3.94 -25.90 6.92
CA LEU A 7 -5.41 -25.86 7.07
C LEU A 7 -6.07 -27.24 6.97
N ALA A 8 -5.54 -28.13 6.15
CA ALA A 8 -6.22 -29.37 5.76
C ALA A 8 -5.45 -30.65 6.14
N ASP A 9 -4.17 -30.59 6.48
CA ASP A 9 -3.42 -31.76 6.91
C ASP A 9 -3.75 -32.14 8.36
N PRO A 10 -4.40 -33.28 8.61
CA PRO A 10 -4.81 -33.72 9.95
C PRO A 10 -3.64 -33.85 10.94
N GLN A 11 -2.45 -34.23 10.45
CA GLN A 11 -1.27 -34.40 11.33
C GLN A 11 -0.74 -33.04 11.81
N THR A 12 -0.80 -32.01 10.96
CA THR A 12 -0.38 -30.65 11.30
C THR A 12 -1.42 -29.97 12.18
N VAL A 13 -2.70 -30.05 11.82
CA VAL A 13 -3.81 -29.42 12.56
C VAL A 13 -3.92 -29.99 13.99
N SER A 14 -3.75 -31.29 14.17
CA SER A 14 -3.86 -31.93 15.49
C SER A 14 -2.75 -31.57 16.50
N ARG A 15 -1.68 -30.90 16.03
CA ARG A 15 -0.57 -30.44 16.89
C ARG A 15 -0.86 -29.14 17.64
N PHE A 16 -1.88 -28.42 17.25
CA PHE A 16 -2.19 -27.08 17.77
C PHE A 16 -3.68 -26.98 18.11
N GLU A 17 -4.00 -26.32 19.22
CA GLU A 17 -5.39 -25.99 19.57
C GLU A 17 -5.91 -24.84 18.70
N HIS A 18 -5.03 -23.89 18.37
CA HIS A 18 -5.31 -22.73 17.52
C HIS A 18 -4.17 -22.49 16.56
N ILE A 19 -4.52 -22.20 15.31
CA ILE A 19 -3.58 -21.74 14.29
C ILE A 19 -3.98 -20.32 13.88
N VAL A 20 -3.09 -19.36 14.05
CA VAL A 20 -3.32 -17.95 13.70
C VAL A 20 -2.47 -17.61 12.48
N PHE A 21 -3.15 -17.17 11.43
CA PHE A 21 -2.50 -16.66 10.23
C PHE A 21 -2.47 -15.14 10.27
N ASP A 22 -1.27 -14.56 10.32
CA ASP A 22 -1.07 -13.15 9.99
C ASP A 22 -0.98 -13.04 8.47
N THR A 23 -1.95 -12.35 7.89
CA THR A 23 -2.14 -12.32 6.43
C THR A 23 -1.55 -11.06 5.80
N ALA A 24 -1.08 -11.18 4.56
CA ALA A 24 -0.76 -10.03 3.73
C ALA A 24 -1.98 -9.13 3.52
N PRO A 25 -1.82 -7.87 3.06
CA PRO A 25 -2.94 -6.98 2.74
C PRO A 25 -4.00 -7.67 1.87
N THR A 26 -5.25 -7.36 2.12
CA THR A 26 -6.48 -8.08 1.73
C THR A 26 -6.52 -8.66 0.32
N GLY A 27 -6.01 -7.95 -0.70
CA GLY A 27 -6.06 -8.43 -2.09
C GLY A 27 -5.27 -9.73 -2.34
N HIS A 28 -4.10 -9.89 -1.76
CA HIS A 28 -3.28 -11.11 -1.91
C HIS A 28 -3.86 -12.29 -1.13
N THR A 29 -4.36 -12.03 0.08
CA THR A 29 -4.98 -13.07 0.90
C THR A 29 -6.24 -13.61 0.24
N LEU A 30 -7.10 -12.74 -0.27
CA LEU A 30 -8.30 -13.13 -1.01
C LEU A 30 -7.98 -13.92 -2.26
N ARG A 31 -6.95 -13.51 -3.02
CA ARG A 31 -6.48 -14.27 -4.20
C ARG A 31 -5.98 -15.65 -3.81
N LEU A 32 -5.21 -15.79 -2.72
CA LEU A 32 -4.78 -17.09 -2.21
C LEU A 32 -5.95 -17.97 -1.74
N LEU A 33 -6.97 -17.37 -1.10
CA LEU A 33 -8.14 -18.08 -0.62
C LEU A 33 -9.14 -18.43 -1.73
N SER A 34 -9.17 -17.65 -2.82
CA SER A 34 -10.01 -17.93 -3.98
C SER A 34 -9.40 -18.96 -4.95
N LEU A 35 -8.08 -19.16 -4.92
CA LEU A 35 -7.38 -20.13 -5.78
C LEU A 35 -7.94 -21.54 -5.67
N PRO A 36 -8.19 -22.12 -4.48
CA PRO A 36 -8.77 -23.47 -4.39
C PRO A 36 -10.10 -23.59 -5.10
N LYS A 37 -11.00 -22.59 -4.95
CA LYS A 37 -12.31 -22.59 -5.64
C LYS A 37 -12.20 -22.43 -7.15
N ALA A 38 -11.29 -21.56 -7.61
CA ALA A 38 -11.03 -21.36 -9.04
C ALA A 38 -10.44 -22.64 -9.68
N TRP A 39 -9.53 -23.32 -8.98
CA TRP A 39 -8.94 -24.56 -9.44
C TRP A 39 -9.96 -25.71 -9.49
N SER A 40 -10.83 -25.85 -8.47
CA SER A 40 -11.91 -26.85 -8.51
C SER A 40 -12.81 -26.65 -9.71
N GLY A 41 -13.25 -25.42 -9.96
CA GLY A 41 -14.08 -25.10 -11.14
C GLY A 41 -13.35 -25.33 -12.47
N PHE A 42 -12.06 -25.06 -12.55
CA PHE A 42 -11.26 -25.30 -13.75
C PHE A 42 -11.11 -26.80 -14.04
N ILE A 43 -10.85 -27.62 -13.02
CA ILE A 43 -10.73 -29.08 -13.17
C ILE A 43 -12.06 -29.72 -13.59
N GLU A 44 -13.18 -29.23 -13.04
CA GLU A 44 -14.54 -29.71 -13.40
C GLU A 44 -14.94 -29.39 -14.86
N THR A 45 -14.45 -28.25 -15.39
CA THR A 45 -14.81 -27.79 -16.75
C THR A 45 -13.85 -28.23 -17.83
N ASN A 46 -12.61 -28.62 -17.50
CA ASN A 46 -11.60 -29.07 -18.48
C ASN A 46 -11.49 -30.59 -18.56
N SER A 47 -12.30 -31.19 -19.47
CA SER A 47 -12.26 -32.63 -19.78
C SER A 47 -11.15 -33.06 -20.77
N HIS A 48 -10.36 -32.11 -21.31
CA HIS A 48 -9.36 -32.37 -22.35
C HIS A 48 -7.94 -32.07 -21.81
N GLY A 49 -7.37 -33.00 -21.23
CA GLY A 49 -6.05 -33.38 -20.68
C GLY A 49 -4.76 -32.66 -21.08
N ALA A 50 -4.73 -31.46 -21.58
CA ALA A 50 -3.50 -30.72 -21.86
C ALA A 50 -3.60 -29.28 -21.33
N SER A 51 -2.95 -29.02 -20.20
CA SER A 51 -2.71 -27.66 -19.75
C SER A 51 -1.19 -27.36 -19.76
N CYS A 52 -0.81 -26.12 -19.94
CA CYS A 52 0.57 -25.63 -19.83
C CYS A 52 1.25 -25.95 -18.48
N LEU A 53 0.55 -26.59 -17.54
CA LEU A 53 0.99 -26.95 -16.19
C LEU A 53 1.37 -28.43 -16.00
N GLY A 54 1.34 -29.26 -17.04
CA GLY A 54 1.78 -30.67 -16.97
C GLY A 54 0.64 -31.70 -16.78
N PRO A 55 0.95 -33.01 -16.56
CA PRO A 55 -0.02 -34.07 -16.55
C PRO A 55 -1.03 -33.98 -15.40
N LEU A 56 -2.32 -34.18 -15.68
CA LEU A 56 -3.47 -34.12 -14.77
C LEU A 56 -3.34 -34.98 -13.50
N ALA A 57 -2.57 -36.09 -13.52
CA ALA A 57 -2.43 -36.99 -12.37
C ALA A 57 -1.82 -36.34 -11.12
N GLY A 58 -1.05 -35.25 -11.26
CA GLY A 58 -0.55 -34.45 -10.12
C GLY A 58 -1.57 -33.46 -9.57
N LEU A 59 -2.60 -33.12 -10.36
CA LEU A 59 -3.64 -32.18 -9.99
C LEU A 59 -4.79 -32.81 -9.21
N GLU A 60 -5.07 -34.10 -9.44
CA GLU A 60 -6.12 -34.82 -8.70
C GLU A 60 -5.81 -34.95 -7.20
N ALA A 61 -4.56 -35.28 -6.85
CA ALA A 61 -4.13 -35.33 -5.43
C ALA A 61 -4.18 -33.95 -4.75
N GLN A 62 -4.01 -32.86 -5.49
CA GLN A 62 -4.15 -31.50 -4.97
C GLN A 62 -5.62 -31.06 -4.88
N HIS A 63 -6.51 -31.61 -5.71
CA HIS A 63 -7.92 -31.29 -5.69
C HIS A 63 -8.60 -31.65 -4.36
N GLU A 64 -8.35 -32.83 -3.82
CA GLU A 64 -8.87 -33.24 -2.50
C GLU A 64 -8.40 -32.26 -1.39
N GLN A 65 -7.12 -31.88 -1.43
CA GLN A 65 -6.56 -30.94 -0.47
C GLN A 65 -7.15 -29.51 -0.60
N TYR A 66 -7.39 -29.07 -1.81
CA TYR A 66 -8.05 -27.77 -2.07
C TYR A 66 -9.50 -27.79 -1.63
N THR A 67 -10.23 -28.86 -1.89
CA THR A 67 -11.62 -29.01 -1.47
C THR A 67 -11.74 -29.05 0.05
N ALA A 68 -10.89 -29.79 0.73
CA ALA A 68 -10.82 -29.81 2.19
C ALA A 68 -10.47 -28.44 2.79
N THR A 69 -9.59 -27.69 2.13
CA THR A 69 -9.24 -26.33 2.54
C THR A 69 -10.43 -25.38 2.43
N VAL A 70 -11.17 -25.40 1.32
CA VAL A 70 -12.38 -24.57 1.10
C VAL A 70 -13.45 -24.92 2.15
N GLN A 71 -13.67 -26.20 2.42
CA GLN A 71 -14.62 -26.65 3.45
C GLN A 71 -14.20 -26.17 4.84
N THR A 72 -12.92 -26.27 5.20
CA THR A 72 -12.40 -25.79 6.48
C THR A 72 -12.57 -24.29 6.63
N LEU A 73 -12.28 -23.52 5.58
CA LEU A 73 -12.43 -22.07 5.58
C LEU A 73 -13.90 -21.64 5.68
N GLY A 74 -14.83 -22.36 5.07
CA GLY A 74 -16.27 -22.11 5.14
C GLY A 74 -16.92 -22.55 6.43
N ASP A 75 -16.28 -23.43 7.22
CA ASP A 75 -16.81 -23.92 8.48
C ASP A 75 -16.65 -22.88 9.60
N ALA A 76 -17.76 -22.26 9.99
CA ALA A 76 -17.80 -21.22 11.02
C ALA A 76 -17.36 -21.72 12.42
N ALA A 77 -17.39 -23.03 12.66
CA ALA A 77 -16.90 -23.61 13.92
C ALA A 77 -15.37 -23.76 13.96
N ARG A 78 -14.72 -23.78 12.81
CA ARG A 78 -13.28 -24.00 12.67
C ARG A 78 -12.50 -22.76 12.24
N THR A 79 -13.13 -21.87 11.48
CA THR A 79 -12.48 -20.68 10.93
C THR A 79 -13.14 -19.40 11.39
N THR A 80 -12.35 -18.49 11.91
CA THR A 80 -12.77 -17.12 12.26
C THR A 80 -11.89 -16.14 11.52
N ILE A 81 -12.52 -15.21 10.77
CA ILE A 81 -11.83 -14.08 10.18
C ILE A 81 -11.88 -12.91 11.16
N VAL A 82 -10.71 -12.39 11.50
CA VAL A 82 -10.59 -11.18 12.30
C VAL A 82 -10.21 -10.02 11.39
N LEU A 83 -11.17 -9.16 11.12
CA LEU A 83 -10.95 -7.90 10.38
C LEU A 83 -10.34 -6.89 11.34
N VAL A 84 -9.11 -6.48 11.11
CA VAL A 84 -8.43 -5.48 11.94
C VAL A 84 -8.44 -4.15 11.19
N SER A 85 -9.05 -3.14 11.80
CA SER A 85 -9.15 -1.79 11.23
C SER A 85 -8.80 -0.73 12.25
N ARG A 86 -8.33 0.43 11.78
CA ARG A 86 -8.27 1.65 12.58
C ARG A 86 -9.60 2.37 12.51
N PRO A 87 -9.97 3.20 13.52
CA PRO A 87 -11.18 4.01 13.46
C PRO A 87 -11.01 5.22 12.50
N GLU A 88 -10.78 4.92 11.23
CA GLU A 88 -10.55 5.84 10.12
C GLU A 88 -11.43 5.42 8.93
N SER A 89 -12.04 6.38 8.24
CA SER A 89 -13.03 6.09 7.19
C SER A 89 -12.50 5.19 6.08
N SER A 90 -11.29 5.46 5.59
CA SER A 90 -10.66 4.64 4.54
C SER A 90 -10.35 3.21 5.01
N ALA A 91 -9.85 3.06 6.24
CA ALA A 91 -9.55 1.74 6.81
C ALA A 91 -10.83 0.92 7.06
N LEU A 92 -11.91 1.57 7.49
CA LEU A 92 -13.21 0.92 7.67
C LEU A 92 -13.86 0.52 6.33
N GLN A 93 -13.71 1.34 5.29
CA GLN A 93 -14.17 0.98 3.94
C GLN A 93 -13.41 -0.23 3.38
N GLU A 94 -12.10 -0.28 3.58
CA GLU A 94 -11.28 -1.42 3.16
C GLU A 94 -11.64 -2.70 3.93
N ALA A 95 -11.85 -2.60 5.24
CA ALA A 95 -12.32 -3.73 6.06
C ALA A 95 -13.72 -4.21 5.62
N ALA A 96 -14.62 -3.30 5.26
CA ALA A 96 -15.94 -3.62 4.74
C ALA A 96 -15.87 -4.35 3.40
N ARG A 97 -15.02 -3.87 2.48
CA ARG A 97 -14.77 -4.51 1.19
C ARG A 97 -14.26 -5.93 1.40
N ALA A 98 -13.21 -6.11 2.21
CA ALA A 98 -12.63 -7.40 2.52
C ALA A 98 -13.66 -8.35 3.17
N GLY A 99 -14.42 -7.87 4.14
CA GLY A 99 -15.48 -8.65 4.80
C GLY A 99 -16.56 -9.12 3.81
N GLY A 100 -16.94 -8.25 2.85
CA GLY A 100 -17.87 -8.61 1.78
C GLY A 100 -17.31 -9.69 0.85
N GLU A 101 -16.06 -9.56 0.46
CA GLU A 101 -15.37 -10.54 -0.39
C GLU A 101 -15.22 -11.91 0.31
N PHE A 102 -14.89 -11.94 1.61
CA PHE A 102 -14.88 -13.19 2.40
C PHE A 102 -16.27 -13.84 2.47
N ARG A 103 -17.32 -13.06 2.67
CA ARG A 103 -18.70 -13.59 2.65
C ARG A 103 -19.07 -14.19 1.30
N ALA A 104 -18.65 -13.57 0.20
CA ALA A 104 -18.86 -14.10 -1.15
C ALA A 104 -18.14 -15.42 -1.39
N LEU A 105 -17.04 -15.68 -0.66
CA LEU A 105 -16.34 -16.99 -0.65
C LEU A 105 -16.99 -18.01 0.29
N GLY A 106 -18.02 -17.63 1.05
CA GLY A 106 -18.71 -18.50 2.02
C GLY A 106 -18.15 -18.44 3.43
N ILE A 107 -17.21 -17.54 3.72
CA ILE A 107 -16.58 -17.40 5.03
C ILE A 107 -17.36 -16.35 5.83
N THR A 108 -18.27 -16.81 6.68
CA THR A 108 -19.27 -15.96 7.35
C THR A 108 -18.93 -15.60 8.79
N ASN A 109 -18.12 -16.41 9.49
CA ASN A 109 -17.73 -16.14 10.87
C ASN A 109 -16.64 -15.05 10.90
N GLN A 110 -17.08 -13.80 11.10
CA GLN A 110 -16.21 -12.61 11.06
C GLN A 110 -16.32 -11.82 12.36
N HIS A 111 -15.21 -11.27 12.82
CA HIS A 111 -15.10 -10.34 13.93
C HIS A 111 -14.35 -9.08 13.49
N LEU A 112 -14.72 -7.94 14.07
CA LEU A 112 -14.02 -6.67 13.81
C LEU A 112 -13.23 -6.25 15.06
N VAL A 113 -11.96 -5.93 14.86
CA VAL A 113 -11.12 -5.30 15.89
C VAL A 113 -10.84 -3.86 15.45
N LEU A 114 -11.35 -2.90 16.22
CA LEU A 114 -11.03 -1.47 16.08
C LEU A 114 -9.77 -1.18 16.88
N ASN A 115 -8.63 -1.13 16.18
CA ASN A 115 -7.33 -0.94 16.82
C ASN A 115 -6.95 0.54 16.92
N GLY A 116 -6.45 0.97 18.07
CA GLY A 116 -5.92 2.31 18.28
C GLY A 116 -7.01 3.36 18.57
N VAL A 117 -8.04 2.99 19.33
CA VAL A 117 -9.10 3.92 19.74
C VAL A 117 -8.60 4.84 20.87
N LEU A 118 -8.48 6.12 20.58
CA LEU A 118 -8.15 7.13 21.61
C LEU A 118 -9.40 7.45 22.44
N ALA A 119 -9.29 7.32 23.75
CA ALA A 119 -10.34 7.74 24.69
C ALA A 119 -10.55 9.27 24.63
N ALA A 120 -11.74 9.73 24.96
CA ALA A 120 -12.04 11.16 25.02
C ALA A 120 -11.06 11.87 25.99
N PRO A 121 -10.37 12.93 25.58
CA PRO A 121 -9.42 13.61 26.42
C PRO A 121 -10.12 14.31 27.59
N ALA A 122 -9.53 14.23 28.79
CA ALA A 122 -9.98 14.94 29.97
C ALA A 122 -9.35 16.34 30.03
N GLY A 123 -9.37 17.13 28.94
CA GLY A 123 -8.74 18.45 28.93
C GLY A 123 -8.83 19.14 27.57
N ASP A 124 -8.31 20.36 27.51
CA ASP A 124 -8.30 21.20 26.31
C ASP A 124 -7.02 20.96 25.48
N ASP A 125 -6.98 19.79 24.84
CA ASP A 125 -5.92 19.44 23.87
C ASP A 125 -6.51 19.34 22.47
N GLY A 126 -6.23 20.34 21.63
CA GLY A 126 -6.79 20.43 20.28
C GLY A 126 -6.43 19.24 19.39
N VAL A 127 -5.25 18.64 19.57
CA VAL A 127 -4.80 17.47 18.80
C VAL A 127 -5.60 16.23 19.20
N ALA A 128 -5.71 15.98 20.50
CA ALA A 128 -6.47 14.84 21.00
C ALA A 128 -7.98 14.98 20.70
N GLN A 129 -8.54 16.19 20.83
CA GLN A 129 -9.93 16.47 20.46
C GLN A 129 -10.18 16.23 18.97
N ALA A 130 -9.30 16.70 18.09
CA ALA A 130 -9.40 16.50 16.67
C ALA A 130 -9.29 15.01 16.30
N MET A 131 -8.38 14.26 16.93
CA MET A 131 -8.25 12.82 16.73
C MET A 131 -9.52 12.07 17.13
N VAL A 132 -10.06 12.36 18.31
CA VAL A 132 -11.33 11.76 18.78
C VAL A 132 -12.52 12.16 17.91
N ALA A 133 -12.58 13.41 17.44
CA ALA A 133 -13.63 13.85 16.52
C ALA A 133 -13.58 13.07 15.20
N ARG A 134 -12.41 12.89 14.62
CA ARG A 134 -12.21 12.09 13.40
C ARG A 134 -12.62 10.62 13.60
N GLN A 135 -12.23 10.03 14.73
CA GLN A 135 -12.61 8.65 15.06
C GLN A 135 -14.14 8.51 15.20
N ARG A 136 -14.77 9.46 15.88
CA ARG A 136 -16.24 9.45 16.03
C ARG A 136 -16.95 9.57 14.68
N GLU A 137 -16.46 10.43 13.81
CA GLU A 137 -17.05 10.60 12.48
C GLU A 137 -16.88 9.35 11.63
N ALA A 138 -15.69 8.74 11.63
CA ALA A 138 -15.45 7.48 10.95
C ALA A 138 -16.35 6.34 11.45
N LEU A 139 -16.58 6.27 12.76
CA LEU A 139 -17.48 5.27 13.35
C LEU A 139 -18.96 5.54 13.06
N ARG A 140 -19.39 6.82 12.97
CA ARG A 140 -20.74 7.16 12.55
C ARG A 140 -21.01 6.77 11.10
N SER A 141 -20.03 7.01 10.23
CA SER A 141 -20.08 6.70 8.80
C SER A 141 -19.62 5.27 8.47
N MET A 142 -19.46 4.41 9.50
CA MET A 142 -19.03 3.02 9.32
C MET A 142 -19.99 2.28 8.38
N PRO A 143 -19.48 1.57 7.35
CA PRO A 143 -20.29 0.79 6.43
C PRO A 143 -21.22 -0.18 7.15
N GLU A 144 -22.46 -0.30 6.67
CA GLU A 144 -23.52 -1.10 7.32
C GLU A 144 -23.11 -2.56 7.50
N VAL A 145 -22.39 -3.11 6.51
CA VAL A 145 -21.87 -4.48 6.53
C VAL A 145 -20.97 -4.79 7.74
N LEU A 146 -20.31 -3.78 8.32
CA LEU A 146 -19.47 -3.93 9.52
C LEU A 146 -20.25 -3.74 10.82
N ARG A 147 -21.39 -3.04 10.80
CA ARG A 147 -22.20 -2.78 12.02
C ARG A 147 -22.78 -4.05 12.62
N GLU A 148 -23.03 -5.06 11.79
CA GLU A 148 -23.55 -6.36 12.21
C GLU A 148 -22.45 -7.33 12.69
N VAL A 149 -21.19 -6.98 12.50
CA VAL A 149 -20.04 -7.82 12.88
C VAL A 149 -19.71 -7.61 14.36
N PRO A 150 -19.57 -8.68 15.17
CA PRO A 150 -19.11 -8.55 16.56
C PRO A 150 -17.80 -7.77 16.62
N THR A 151 -17.81 -6.67 17.41
CA THR A 151 -16.71 -5.69 17.41
C THR A 151 -16.07 -5.58 18.78
N VAL A 152 -14.74 -5.57 18.79
CA VAL A 152 -13.90 -5.29 19.96
C VAL A 152 -13.05 -4.06 19.70
N ALA A 153 -13.00 -3.12 20.65
CA ALA A 153 -12.14 -1.95 20.59
C ALA A 153 -10.86 -2.16 21.41
N VAL A 154 -9.72 -1.89 20.78
CA VAL A 154 -8.41 -1.89 21.42
C VAL A 154 -7.96 -0.44 21.58
N PRO A 155 -7.63 0.02 22.80
CA PRO A 155 -7.25 1.39 23.03
C PRO A 155 -5.94 1.75 22.35
N LEU A 156 -5.77 3.04 22.03
CA LEU A 156 -4.51 3.56 21.55
C LEU A 156 -3.49 3.52 22.69
N MET A 157 -2.51 2.64 22.55
CA MET A 157 -1.45 2.51 23.56
C MET A 157 -0.44 3.63 23.43
N ALA A 158 0.03 4.11 24.58
CA ALA A 158 1.05 5.15 24.66
C ALA A 158 2.45 4.68 24.21
N TYR A 159 2.66 3.38 24.10
CA TYR A 159 3.93 2.73 23.75
C TYR A 159 3.74 1.77 22.58
N GLU A 160 4.83 1.40 21.93
CA GLU A 160 4.80 0.38 20.88
C GLU A 160 4.60 -1.03 21.46
N LEU A 161 3.79 -1.82 20.76
CA LEU A 161 3.50 -3.21 21.12
C LEU A 161 4.58 -4.15 20.56
N THR A 162 5.85 -3.86 20.85
CA THR A 162 6.97 -4.70 20.43
C THR A 162 7.46 -5.61 21.56
N GLY A 163 7.59 -6.90 21.24
CA GLY A 163 8.05 -7.93 22.16
C GLY A 163 6.95 -8.46 23.10
N VAL A 164 7.20 -9.67 23.64
CA VAL A 164 6.24 -10.45 24.42
C VAL A 164 5.74 -9.69 25.66
N ALA A 165 6.61 -8.91 26.31
CA ALA A 165 6.25 -8.15 27.52
C ALA A 165 5.21 -7.05 27.21
N ALA A 166 5.32 -6.37 26.07
CA ALA A 166 4.36 -5.36 25.64
C ALA A 166 3.02 -6.00 25.23
N LEU A 167 3.07 -7.12 24.50
CA LEU A 167 1.88 -7.88 24.12
C LEU A 167 1.11 -8.44 25.33
N ARG A 168 1.80 -8.93 26.36
CA ARG A 168 1.15 -9.38 27.59
C ARG A 168 0.44 -8.24 28.33
N ARG A 169 0.94 -7.00 28.23
CA ARG A 169 0.25 -5.83 28.81
C ARG A 169 -1.04 -5.49 28.05
N LEU A 170 -1.08 -5.71 26.75
CA LEU A 170 -2.29 -5.52 25.96
C LEU A 170 -3.45 -6.39 26.42
N SER A 171 -3.17 -7.65 26.81
CA SER A 171 -4.21 -8.58 27.28
C SER A 171 -4.73 -8.27 28.70
N ARG A 172 -4.03 -7.40 29.46
CA ARG A 172 -4.38 -7.00 30.82
C ARG A 172 -5.05 -5.64 30.90
N THR A 173 -5.85 -5.28 29.93
CA THR A 173 -6.46 -3.92 29.77
C THR A 173 -7.31 -3.40 30.92
N ALA A 174 -7.50 -4.15 32.01
CA ALA A 174 -8.23 -3.69 33.20
C ALA A 174 -7.37 -2.86 34.20
N GLU A 175 -6.06 -2.82 34.06
CA GLU A 175 -5.16 -2.09 34.96
C GLU A 175 -4.41 -1.00 34.17
N HIS A 176 -5.08 0.13 33.91
CA HIS A 176 -4.42 1.36 33.46
C HIS A 176 -3.61 1.97 34.59
N THR A 177 -2.54 1.30 34.98
CA THR A 177 -1.58 1.89 35.93
C THR A 177 -0.68 2.84 35.17
N SER A 178 -0.67 4.08 35.61
CA SER A 178 0.18 5.17 35.10
C SER A 178 1.63 4.73 34.98
N LEU A 179 2.13 4.58 33.77
CA LEU A 179 3.56 4.44 33.49
C LEU A 179 4.21 5.83 33.38
N ALA A 180 4.05 6.65 34.42
CA ALA A 180 4.66 7.97 34.44
C ALA A 180 6.19 7.94 34.66
N ASP A 181 6.76 6.82 35.08
CA ASP A 181 8.10 6.81 35.67
C ASP A 181 9.26 6.39 34.73
N SER A 182 9.06 6.05 33.47
CA SER A 182 10.21 5.64 32.64
C SER A 182 10.49 6.51 31.41
N ALA A 183 9.69 7.55 31.15
CA ALA A 183 9.80 8.36 29.92
C ALA A 183 10.61 9.66 30.10
N ALA A 184 11.11 9.96 31.29
CA ALA A 184 11.65 11.29 31.60
C ALA A 184 13.06 11.58 31.06
N SER A 185 13.78 10.63 30.46
CA SER A 185 15.23 10.82 30.26
C SER A 185 15.71 11.06 28.82
N VAL A 186 14.86 10.93 27.78
CA VAL A 186 15.31 11.06 26.38
C VAL A 186 14.86 12.38 25.72
N SER A 187 13.91 13.11 26.30
CA SER A 187 13.25 14.27 25.67
C SER A 187 14.06 15.57 25.66
N ALA A 188 15.16 15.68 26.39
CA ALA A 188 15.82 16.98 26.63
C ALA A 188 16.82 17.42 25.52
N ALA A 189 17.12 16.60 24.52
CA ALA A 189 18.21 16.87 23.57
C ALA A 189 17.87 16.77 22.10
N PHE A 190 16.63 16.43 21.72
CA PHE A 190 16.28 16.27 20.29
C PHE A 190 15.59 17.52 19.75
N ASP A 191 16.33 18.31 18.98
CA ASP A 191 15.78 19.48 18.29
C ASP A 191 15.02 19.06 17.02
N VAL A 192 13.70 18.94 17.16
CA VAL A 192 12.77 18.62 16.05
C VAL A 192 12.74 19.75 15.02
N GLY A 193 12.94 21.01 15.47
CA GLY A 193 12.91 22.19 14.59
C GLY A 193 14.04 22.23 13.55
N SER A 194 15.09 21.43 13.76
CA SER A 194 16.19 21.29 12.78
C SER A 194 15.89 20.33 11.62
N ILE A 195 14.72 19.67 11.61
CA ILE A 195 14.36 18.74 10.53
C ILE A 195 13.55 19.51 9.48
N PRO A 196 13.97 19.51 8.20
CA PRO A 196 13.24 20.19 7.15
C PRO A 196 11.84 19.58 6.95
N GLY A 197 10.88 20.43 6.61
CA GLY A 197 9.50 20.07 6.30
C GLY A 197 9.27 19.76 4.83
N LEU A 198 8.00 19.59 4.46
CA LEU A 198 7.60 19.34 3.07
C LEU A 198 7.89 20.53 2.15
N ASP A 199 7.87 21.76 2.68
CA ASP A 199 8.23 23.00 1.98
C ASP A 199 9.65 22.95 1.41
N GLU A 200 10.61 22.47 2.19
CA GLU A 200 11.99 22.31 1.76
C GLU A 200 12.13 21.20 0.71
N LEU A 201 11.40 20.09 0.86
CA LEU A 201 11.36 19.05 -0.18
C LEU A 201 10.89 19.62 -1.52
N VAL A 202 9.78 20.38 -1.52
CA VAL A 202 9.24 20.98 -2.75
C VAL A 202 10.25 21.94 -3.37
N ARG A 203 10.92 22.79 -2.56
CA ARG A 203 11.97 23.70 -3.06
C ARG A 203 13.15 22.94 -3.71
N GLN A 204 13.56 21.81 -3.11
CA GLN A 204 14.63 20.99 -3.69
C GLN A 204 14.20 20.34 -5.00
N LEU A 205 12.96 19.83 -5.09
CA LEU A 205 12.43 19.25 -6.31
C LEU A 205 12.31 20.29 -7.42
N GLU A 206 11.89 21.51 -7.11
CA GLU A 206 11.86 22.64 -8.08
C GLU A 206 13.25 23.00 -8.59
N ALA A 207 14.24 23.06 -7.68
CA ALA A 207 15.61 23.41 -8.04
C ALA A 207 16.27 22.34 -8.94
N ASP A 208 15.93 21.07 -8.74
CA ASP A 208 16.42 19.96 -9.57
C ASP A 208 15.73 19.90 -10.95
N GLY A 209 14.61 20.60 -11.13
CA GLY A 209 13.87 20.70 -12.40
C GLY A 209 12.98 19.50 -12.72
N PRO A 210 12.35 19.50 -13.93
CA PRO A 210 11.42 18.46 -14.38
C PRO A 210 11.99 17.06 -14.28
N GLY A 211 11.11 16.10 -14.08
CA GLY A 211 11.46 14.69 -13.92
C GLY A 211 10.36 13.90 -13.23
N VAL A 212 10.65 12.66 -12.90
CA VAL A 212 9.76 11.74 -12.21
C VAL A 212 9.95 11.84 -10.70
N ILE A 213 8.88 12.04 -9.97
CA ILE A 213 8.82 12.01 -8.51
C ILE A 213 7.95 10.81 -8.11
N MET A 214 8.51 9.82 -7.45
CA MET A 214 7.79 8.60 -7.07
C MET A 214 7.65 8.51 -5.56
N MET A 215 6.40 8.40 -5.06
CA MET A 215 6.11 8.14 -3.66
C MET A 215 6.02 6.64 -3.42
N MET A 216 6.97 6.05 -2.71
CA MET A 216 7.02 4.63 -2.41
C MET A 216 6.96 4.37 -0.89
N GLY A 217 6.40 3.25 -0.47
CA GLY A 217 6.28 2.87 0.94
C GLY A 217 5.09 1.97 1.23
N LYS A 218 4.95 1.55 2.47
CA LYS A 218 3.86 0.68 2.94
C LYS A 218 2.47 1.29 2.71
N GLY A 219 1.43 0.47 2.67
CA GLY A 219 0.04 0.93 2.68
C GLY A 219 -0.29 1.75 3.93
N GLY A 220 -1.07 2.84 3.76
CA GLY A 220 -1.53 3.67 4.87
C GLY A 220 -0.52 4.69 5.44
N VAL A 221 0.69 4.84 4.86
CA VAL A 221 1.68 5.84 5.32
C VAL A 221 1.43 7.25 4.79
N GLY A 222 0.42 7.45 3.93
CA GLY A 222 0.02 8.77 3.41
C GLY A 222 0.67 9.16 2.08
N LYS A 223 1.13 8.21 1.26
CA LYS A 223 1.73 8.45 -0.06
C LYS A 223 0.85 9.33 -0.96
N THR A 224 -0.42 8.98 -1.09
CA THR A 224 -1.38 9.69 -1.95
C THR A 224 -1.54 11.16 -1.55
N THR A 225 -1.65 11.46 -0.25
CA THR A 225 -1.76 12.83 0.25
C THR A 225 -0.49 13.62 -0.02
N LEU A 226 0.69 13.02 0.22
CA LEU A 226 1.98 13.65 -0.04
C LEU A 226 2.21 13.88 -1.55
N ALA A 227 1.86 12.89 -2.39
CA ALA A 227 1.93 13.04 -3.85
C ALA A 227 1.03 14.20 -4.34
N ALA A 228 -0.20 14.27 -3.83
CA ALA A 228 -1.12 15.37 -4.14
C ALA A 228 -0.57 16.73 -3.66
N ALA A 229 -0.02 16.81 -2.44
CA ALA A 229 0.54 18.05 -1.90
C ALA A 229 1.73 18.54 -2.72
N VAL A 230 2.66 17.64 -3.09
CA VAL A 230 3.81 17.97 -3.93
C VAL A 230 3.36 18.41 -5.32
N ALA A 231 2.43 17.66 -5.95
CA ALA A 231 1.92 17.97 -7.27
C ALA A 231 1.20 19.34 -7.32
N VAL A 232 0.35 19.61 -6.33
CA VAL A 232 -0.37 20.90 -6.21
C VAL A 232 0.62 22.06 -5.97
N ALA A 233 1.63 21.87 -5.12
CA ALA A 233 2.64 22.90 -4.83
C ALA A 233 3.48 23.24 -6.07
N LEU A 234 3.89 22.24 -6.85
CA LEU A 234 4.62 22.43 -8.11
C LEU A 234 3.75 23.12 -9.18
N ALA A 235 2.47 22.73 -9.30
CA ALA A 235 1.54 23.37 -10.21
C ALA A 235 1.29 24.83 -9.81
N HIS A 236 1.13 25.12 -8.52
CA HIS A 236 0.99 26.48 -7.99
C HIS A 236 2.22 27.38 -8.28
N ALA A 237 3.40 26.77 -8.31
CA ALA A 237 4.65 27.45 -8.71
C ALA A 237 4.73 27.73 -10.23
N GLY A 238 3.73 27.34 -11.01
CA GLY A 238 3.64 27.59 -12.45
C GLY A 238 4.22 26.47 -13.32
N HIS A 239 4.58 25.33 -12.72
CA HIS A 239 5.05 24.18 -13.48
C HIS A 239 3.88 23.37 -14.08
N ARG A 240 4.14 22.70 -15.18
CA ARG A 240 3.24 21.67 -15.71
C ARG A 240 3.51 20.37 -14.95
N VAL A 241 2.45 19.81 -14.38
CA VAL A 241 2.54 18.65 -13.51
C VAL A 241 1.53 17.58 -13.94
N HIS A 242 1.97 16.35 -14.06
CA HIS A 242 1.09 15.20 -14.25
C HIS A 242 1.15 14.32 -12.98
N LEU A 243 0.05 14.27 -12.25
CA LEU A 243 -0.13 13.38 -11.10
C LEU A 243 -0.84 12.11 -11.56
N SER A 244 -0.18 10.97 -11.43
CA SER A 244 -0.76 9.67 -11.78
C SER A 244 -0.66 8.68 -10.62
N THR A 245 -1.60 7.74 -10.54
CA THR A 245 -1.55 6.65 -9.56
C THR A 245 -1.58 5.29 -10.23
N THR A 246 -0.80 4.36 -9.68
CA THR A 246 -0.85 2.93 -9.99
C THR A 246 -1.61 2.14 -8.93
N ASP A 247 -2.05 2.80 -7.84
CA ASP A 247 -2.81 2.15 -6.77
C ASP A 247 -4.31 2.14 -7.11
N PRO A 248 -4.92 0.98 -7.31
CA PRO A 248 -6.36 0.88 -7.58
C PRO A 248 -7.23 1.39 -6.42
N ALA A 249 -6.71 1.40 -5.21
CA ALA A 249 -7.39 1.90 -4.02
C ALA A 249 -7.16 3.40 -3.76
N ALA A 250 -6.30 4.07 -4.56
CA ALA A 250 -6.01 5.48 -4.36
C ALA A 250 -7.21 6.36 -4.74
N HIS A 251 -7.58 7.25 -3.84
CA HIS A 251 -8.66 8.21 -4.02
C HIS A 251 -8.10 9.62 -4.29
N LEU A 252 -7.35 9.80 -5.41
CA LEU A 252 -6.78 11.09 -5.80
C LEU A 252 -7.84 12.20 -5.86
N GLY A 253 -9.04 11.90 -6.37
CA GLY A 253 -10.14 12.85 -6.41
C GLY A 253 -10.59 13.33 -5.01
N GLN A 254 -10.53 12.49 -4.00
CA GLN A 254 -10.81 12.89 -2.62
C GLN A 254 -9.69 13.76 -2.04
N ALA A 255 -8.43 13.45 -2.34
CA ALA A 255 -7.30 14.25 -1.88
C ALA A 255 -7.28 15.64 -2.53
N LEU A 256 -7.54 15.73 -3.83
CA LEU A 256 -7.54 17.00 -4.57
C LEU A 256 -8.82 17.85 -4.36
N GLY A 257 -9.94 17.21 -3.99
CA GLY A 257 -11.22 17.88 -3.87
C GLY A 257 -11.90 18.14 -5.23
N ALA A 258 -12.84 19.09 -5.26
CA ALA A 258 -13.69 19.33 -6.44
C ALA A 258 -12.99 20.13 -7.57
N ALA A 259 -11.92 20.85 -7.27
CA ALA A 259 -11.21 21.69 -8.25
C ALA A 259 -9.79 21.18 -8.43
N ILE A 260 -9.39 20.99 -9.69
CA ILE A 260 -8.01 20.67 -10.06
C ILE A 260 -7.30 21.98 -10.39
N PRO A 261 -6.14 22.28 -9.75
CA PRO A 261 -5.37 23.49 -10.04
C PRO A 261 -4.96 23.61 -11.51
N ALA A 262 -4.85 24.85 -11.99
CA ALA A 262 -4.31 25.10 -13.33
C ALA A 262 -2.88 24.53 -13.43
N GLY A 263 -2.56 23.89 -14.56
CA GLY A 263 -1.26 23.27 -14.79
C GLY A 263 -1.12 21.85 -14.22
N LEU A 264 -2.10 21.35 -13.43
CA LEU A 264 -2.12 19.98 -12.93
C LEU A 264 -3.02 19.09 -13.79
N GLN A 265 -2.44 18.07 -14.41
CA GLN A 265 -3.15 16.96 -15.03
C GLN A 265 -3.21 15.79 -14.07
N VAL A 266 -4.35 15.10 -14.00
CA VAL A 266 -4.53 13.94 -13.13
C VAL A 266 -4.98 12.74 -13.94
N SER A 267 -4.32 11.61 -13.75
CA SER A 267 -4.70 10.34 -14.37
C SER A 267 -4.62 9.16 -13.40
N ARG A 268 -5.10 8.03 -13.87
CA ARG A 268 -4.95 6.74 -13.19
C ARG A 268 -4.60 5.70 -14.24
N ILE A 269 -3.62 4.86 -13.93
CA ILE A 269 -3.33 3.68 -14.72
C ILE A 269 -4.35 2.60 -14.32
N ASP A 270 -5.35 2.40 -15.18
CA ASP A 270 -6.39 1.38 -14.99
C ASP A 270 -5.97 0.08 -15.69
N PRO A 271 -5.69 -1.00 -14.94
CA PRO A 271 -5.22 -2.26 -15.51
C PRO A 271 -6.16 -2.81 -16.59
N ALA A 272 -7.48 -2.76 -16.35
CA ALA A 272 -8.44 -3.32 -17.31
C ALA A 272 -8.52 -2.48 -18.59
N ALA A 273 -8.44 -1.14 -18.50
CA ALA A 273 -8.42 -0.27 -19.67
C ALA A 273 -7.13 -0.41 -20.46
N GLU A 274 -5.98 -0.50 -19.78
CA GLU A 274 -4.69 -0.67 -20.43
C GLU A 274 -4.55 -2.04 -21.09
N THR A 275 -5.08 -3.11 -20.46
CA THR A 275 -5.12 -4.46 -21.06
C THR A 275 -5.94 -4.48 -22.32
N ARG A 276 -7.13 -3.88 -22.32
CA ARG A 276 -7.96 -3.77 -23.54
C ARG A 276 -7.20 -3.05 -24.66
N ARG A 277 -6.61 -1.89 -24.34
CA ARG A 277 -5.85 -1.10 -25.31
C ARG A 277 -4.66 -1.88 -25.87
N TYR A 278 -3.91 -2.57 -25.02
CA TYR A 278 -2.80 -3.42 -25.43
C TYR A 278 -3.25 -4.55 -26.34
N SER A 279 -4.36 -5.24 -25.99
CA SER A 279 -4.92 -6.31 -26.80
C SER A 279 -5.40 -5.82 -28.18
N GLU A 280 -6.02 -4.64 -28.24
CA GLU A 280 -6.43 -3.99 -29.50
C GLU A 280 -5.22 -3.63 -30.37
N GLU A 281 -4.15 -3.08 -29.76
CA GLU A 281 -2.89 -2.77 -30.46
C GLU A 281 -2.26 -4.04 -31.06
N VAL A 282 -2.13 -5.12 -30.28
CA VAL A 282 -1.54 -6.39 -30.74
C VAL A 282 -2.35 -7.02 -31.86
N LEU A 283 -3.69 -7.04 -31.73
CA LEU A 283 -4.57 -7.58 -32.79
C LEU A 283 -4.52 -6.74 -34.07
N ALA A 284 -4.36 -5.42 -33.95
CA ALA A 284 -4.22 -4.54 -35.10
C ALA A 284 -2.86 -4.73 -35.81
N GLU A 285 -1.78 -4.90 -35.06
CA GLU A 285 -0.42 -5.15 -35.59
C GLU A 285 -0.32 -6.53 -36.27
N ALA A 286 -1.03 -7.53 -35.75
CA ALA A 286 -1.03 -8.89 -36.35
C ALA A 286 -1.69 -8.95 -37.74
N GLY A 287 -2.49 -7.95 -38.11
CA GLY A 287 -3.16 -7.90 -39.42
C GLY A 287 -4.26 -8.94 -39.60
N PRO A 288 -4.58 -9.33 -40.85
CA PRO A 288 -5.59 -10.33 -41.12
C PRO A 288 -5.08 -11.74 -40.73
N LEU A 289 -5.71 -12.32 -39.69
CA LEU A 289 -5.42 -13.65 -39.17
C LEU A 289 -6.52 -14.63 -39.59
N GLU A 290 -6.20 -15.91 -39.74
CA GLU A 290 -7.19 -16.98 -39.81
C GLU A 290 -7.93 -17.15 -38.50
N GLU A 291 -9.16 -17.68 -38.52
CA GLU A 291 -10.03 -17.79 -37.34
C GLU A 291 -9.37 -18.53 -36.15
N GLN A 292 -8.61 -19.59 -36.46
CA GLN A 292 -7.87 -20.36 -35.44
C GLN A 292 -6.69 -19.59 -34.85
N GLU A 293 -5.94 -18.88 -35.68
CA GLU A 293 -4.80 -18.06 -35.24
C GLU A 293 -5.28 -16.91 -34.38
N ARG A 294 -6.40 -16.28 -34.78
CA ARG A 294 -7.03 -15.22 -33.99
C ARG A 294 -7.51 -15.73 -32.64
N ALA A 295 -8.15 -16.88 -32.55
CA ALA A 295 -8.64 -17.48 -31.32
C ALA A 295 -7.49 -17.80 -30.35
N LEU A 296 -6.36 -18.32 -30.85
CA LEU A 296 -5.17 -18.58 -30.06
C LEU A 296 -4.55 -17.27 -29.50
N LEU A 297 -4.44 -16.24 -30.33
CA LEU A 297 -3.91 -14.95 -29.92
C LEU A 297 -4.82 -14.29 -28.89
N GLU A 298 -6.14 -14.33 -29.05
CA GLU A 298 -7.11 -13.82 -28.09
C GLU A 298 -7.07 -14.61 -26.75
N GLU A 299 -6.75 -15.90 -26.77
CA GLU A 299 -6.56 -16.73 -25.58
C GLU A 299 -5.29 -16.30 -24.82
N ASP A 300 -4.17 -16.12 -25.51
CA ASP A 300 -2.92 -15.63 -24.94
C ASP A 300 -3.10 -14.21 -24.32
N LEU A 301 -3.85 -13.35 -24.98
CA LEU A 301 -4.15 -12.00 -24.52
C LEU A 301 -5.07 -11.96 -23.27
N ARG A 302 -5.71 -13.04 -22.89
CA ARG A 302 -6.45 -13.19 -21.62
C ARG A 302 -5.56 -13.62 -20.45
N SER A 303 -4.28 -13.88 -20.72
CA SER A 303 -3.32 -14.26 -19.68
C SER A 303 -3.14 -13.15 -18.63
N PRO A 304 -2.97 -13.47 -17.35
CA PRO A 304 -2.57 -12.50 -16.33
C PRO A 304 -1.29 -11.73 -16.66
N CYS A 305 -0.36 -12.36 -17.40
CA CYS A 305 0.87 -11.71 -17.87
C CYS A 305 0.58 -10.52 -18.80
N THR A 306 -0.48 -10.59 -19.59
CA THR A 306 -0.90 -9.51 -20.50
C THR A 306 -1.28 -8.25 -19.74
N GLU A 307 -1.98 -8.39 -18.60
CA GLU A 307 -2.31 -7.27 -17.73
C GLU A 307 -1.03 -6.60 -17.17
N GLU A 308 -0.07 -7.41 -16.72
CA GLU A 308 1.21 -6.88 -16.20
C GLU A 308 1.99 -6.12 -17.28
N ILE A 309 2.04 -6.65 -18.50
CA ILE A 309 2.70 -6.00 -19.64
C ILE A 309 1.99 -4.69 -20.01
N ALA A 310 0.66 -4.68 -20.05
CA ALA A 310 -0.12 -3.50 -20.39
C ALA A 310 0.08 -2.36 -19.37
N VAL A 311 0.00 -2.67 -18.08
CA VAL A 311 0.28 -1.72 -16.99
C VAL A 311 1.71 -1.20 -17.06
N PHE A 312 2.66 -2.08 -17.34
CA PHE A 312 4.08 -1.70 -17.49
C PHE A 312 4.30 -0.73 -18.67
N ARG A 313 3.69 -0.98 -19.82
CA ARG A 313 3.75 -0.07 -20.98
C ARG A 313 3.10 1.29 -20.68
N ALA A 314 1.97 1.30 -19.96
CA ALA A 314 1.33 2.53 -19.52
C ALA A 314 2.23 3.34 -18.58
N PHE A 315 2.83 2.68 -17.60
CA PHE A 315 3.80 3.29 -16.69
C PHE A 315 5.00 3.89 -17.46
N ALA A 316 5.57 3.15 -18.41
CA ALA A 316 6.67 3.64 -19.24
C ALA A 316 6.30 4.89 -20.06
N ARG A 317 5.08 4.95 -20.60
CA ARG A 317 4.58 6.16 -21.29
C ARG A 317 4.47 7.36 -20.34
N THR A 318 3.89 7.15 -19.15
CA THR A 318 3.77 8.21 -18.15
C THR A 318 5.15 8.74 -17.72
N VAL A 319 6.13 7.86 -17.53
CA VAL A 319 7.53 8.26 -17.22
C VAL A 319 8.15 9.06 -18.37
N GLN A 320 7.79 8.77 -19.62
CA GLN A 320 8.30 9.51 -20.79
C GLN A 320 7.87 10.98 -20.81
N GLU A 321 6.69 11.30 -20.28
CA GLU A 321 6.19 12.68 -20.21
C GLU A 321 7.07 13.59 -19.35
N ALA A 322 7.80 13.00 -18.39
CA ALA A 322 8.70 13.72 -17.48
C ALA A 322 9.94 14.36 -18.16
N GLU A 323 10.12 14.20 -19.45
CA GLU A 323 11.20 14.90 -20.18
C GLU A 323 11.03 16.43 -20.20
N ARG A 324 9.81 16.92 -20.05
CA ARG A 324 9.47 18.36 -20.13
C ARG A 324 8.69 18.87 -18.95
N ASP A 325 8.01 17.98 -18.25
CA ASP A 325 7.05 18.28 -17.20
C ASP A 325 7.42 17.54 -15.91
N PHE A 326 6.85 17.92 -14.79
CA PHE A 326 6.94 17.09 -13.59
C PHE A 326 5.91 15.95 -13.66
N VAL A 327 6.34 14.73 -13.42
CA VAL A 327 5.45 13.58 -13.28
C VAL A 327 5.53 13.08 -11.84
N VAL A 328 4.43 13.20 -11.12
CA VAL A 328 4.31 12.71 -9.73
C VAL A 328 3.55 11.39 -9.74
N LEU A 329 4.17 10.33 -9.26
CA LEU A 329 3.62 8.98 -9.24
C LEU A 329 3.30 8.56 -7.81
N ASP A 330 2.01 8.40 -7.52
CA ASP A 330 1.52 7.71 -6.32
C ASP A 330 1.50 6.21 -6.59
N THR A 331 2.38 5.47 -5.95
CA THR A 331 2.54 4.05 -6.25
C THR A 331 1.72 3.16 -5.33
N ALA A 332 1.25 2.02 -5.85
CA ALA A 332 0.68 0.95 -5.06
C ALA A 332 1.66 0.48 -3.96
N PRO A 333 1.17 -0.11 -2.84
CA PRO A 333 2.04 -0.63 -1.80
C PRO A 333 3.11 -1.57 -2.34
N THR A 334 4.29 -1.45 -1.84
CA THR A 334 5.63 -1.98 -2.19
C THR A 334 5.79 -3.21 -3.10
N GLY A 335 4.88 -4.20 -3.05
CA GLY A 335 5.03 -5.44 -3.82
C GLY A 335 4.88 -5.27 -5.34
N HIS A 336 3.87 -4.53 -5.79
CA HIS A 336 3.58 -4.37 -7.22
C HIS A 336 4.58 -3.49 -7.95
N THR A 337 5.11 -2.46 -7.30
CA THR A 337 6.08 -1.55 -7.94
C THR A 337 7.46 -2.22 -8.10
N LEU A 338 7.85 -3.09 -7.15
CA LEU A 338 9.07 -3.91 -7.30
C LEU A 338 8.88 -4.99 -8.36
N LEU A 339 7.69 -5.61 -8.46
CA LEU A 339 7.37 -6.53 -9.55
C LEU A 339 7.44 -5.84 -10.92
N LEU A 340 7.01 -4.58 -11.03
CA LEU A 340 7.19 -3.78 -12.25
C LEU A 340 8.68 -3.54 -12.57
N LEU A 341 9.54 -3.36 -11.57
CA LEU A 341 10.99 -3.22 -11.76
C LEU A 341 11.67 -4.55 -12.08
N ASP A 342 11.25 -5.65 -11.45
CA ASP A 342 11.74 -7.00 -11.75
C ASP A 342 11.20 -7.50 -13.11
N ALA A 343 9.94 -7.20 -13.42
CA ALA A 343 9.35 -7.42 -14.74
C ALA A 343 10.08 -6.59 -15.82
N ALA A 344 10.49 -5.35 -15.52
CA ALA A 344 11.33 -4.56 -16.42
C ALA A 344 12.64 -5.26 -16.75
N GLN A 345 13.30 -5.88 -15.78
CA GLN A 345 14.55 -6.64 -16.02
C GLN A 345 14.30 -7.94 -16.78
N SER A 346 13.25 -8.67 -16.40
CA SER A 346 12.90 -9.95 -17.04
C SER A 346 12.35 -9.74 -18.43
N TYR A 347 11.48 -8.75 -18.61
CA TYR A 347 10.92 -8.34 -19.90
C TYR A 347 11.98 -7.80 -20.85
N HIS A 348 12.95 -6.99 -20.33
CA HIS A 348 14.07 -6.52 -21.13
C HIS A 348 14.92 -7.68 -21.66
N ARG A 349 15.16 -8.73 -20.87
CA ARG A 349 15.87 -9.94 -21.27
C ARG A 349 15.07 -10.83 -22.24
N GLU A 350 13.76 -10.93 -22.03
CA GLU A 350 12.88 -11.76 -22.84
C GLU A 350 12.63 -11.12 -24.20
N VAL A 351 12.41 -9.82 -24.23
CA VAL A 351 12.19 -9.03 -25.45
C VAL A 351 13.46 -8.91 -26.29
N GLU A 352 14.63 -8.79 -25.70
CA GLU A 352 15.91 -8.89 -26.42
C GLU A 352 16.09 -10.24 -27.12
N ARG A 353 15.39 -11.28 -26.63
CA ARG A 353 15.47 -12.63 -27.20
C ARG A 353 14.40 -12.93 -28.27
N THR A 354 13.22 -12.30 -28.19
CA THR A 354 12.04 -12.84 -28.87
C THR A 354 11.43 -11.93 -29.93
N MET A 355 11.57 -10.60 -29.89
CA MET A 355 10.90 -9.70 -30.84
C MET A 355 11.64 -8.39 -31.15
N GLY A 356 11.70 -8.08 -32.44
CA GLY A 356 12.50 -7.01 -33.03
C GLY A 356 12.10 -5.56 -32.73
N ASP A 357 10.96 -5.24 -32.14
CA ASP A 357 10.58 -3.82 -31.97
C ASP A 357 9.91 -3.53 -30.61
N VAL A 358 10.78 -3.31 -29.60
CA VAL A 358 10.34 -2.86 -28.28
C VAL A 358 10.05 -1.37 -28.32
N PRO A 359 8.86 -0.89 -27.83
CA PRO A 359 8.58 0.52 -27.75
C PRO A 359 9.71 1.30 -27.05
N GLU A 360 10.11 2.43 -27.62
CA GLU A 360 11.22 3.25 -27.11
C GLU A 360 11.02 3.66 -25.65
N ALA A 361 9.79 3.93 -25.23
CA ALA A 361 9.43 4.24 -23.85
C ALA A 361 9.85 3.13 -22.88
N VAL A 362 9.64 1.86 -23.28
CA VAL A 362 10.04 0.69 -22.48
C VAL A 362 11.54 0.53 -22.42
N ARG A 363 12.24 0.67 -23.54
CA ARG A 363 13.72 0.59 -23.58
C ARG A 363 14.40 1.63 -22.71
N ARG A 364 13.83 2.84 -22.65
CA ARG A 364 14.38 3.95 -21.88
C ARG A 364 13.96 3.94 -20.41
N LEU A 365 12.98 3.14 -20.02
CA LEU A 365 12.40 3.18 -18.68
C LEU A 365 13.44 2.88 -17.59
N LEU A 366 14.12 1.74 -17.67
CA LEU A 366 15.07 1.32 -16.64
C LEU A 366 16.28 2.28 -16.51
N PRO A 367 16.92 2.74 -17.60
CA PRO A 367 17.94 3.79 -17.52
C PRO A 367 17.43 5.08 -16.84
N ARG A 368 16.19 5.51 -17.14
CA ARG A 368 15.58 6.71 -16.52
C ARG A 368 15.30 6.53 -15.03
N LEU A 369 14.80 5.37 -14.64
CA LEU A 369 14.56 5.08 -13.23
C LEU A 369 15.85 5.02 -12.41
N ARG A 370 16.99 4.70 -13.03
CA ARG A 370 18.30 4.69 -12.41
C ARG A 370 19.01 6.05 -12.41
N ASP A 371 18.54 6.98 -13.22
CA ASP A 371 19.13 8.31 -13.29
C ASP A 371 18.61 9.18 -12.12
N PRO A 372 19.43 9.52 -11.12
CA PRO A 372 19.01 10.30 -9.95
C PRO A 372 18.66 11.76 -10.31
N HIS A 373 19.11 12.26 -11.47
CA HIS A 373 18.72 13.58 -11.95
C HIS A 373 17.34 13.58 -12.57
N PHE A 374 16.92 12.46 -13.16
CA PHE A 374 15.62 12.31 -13.80
C PHE A 374 14.56 11.75 -12.84
N THR A 375 14.91 10.77 -12.01
CA THR A 375 13.95 10.10 -11.12
C THR A 375 14.29 10.32 -9.64
N LYS A 376 13.35 10.93 -8.89
CA LYS A 376 13.44 11.18 -7.46
C LYS A 376 12.49 10.24 -6.73
N ILE A 377 13.02 9.16 -6.17
CA ILE A 377 12.24 8.22 -5.36
C ILE A 377 12.23 8.68 -3.92
N LEU A 378 11.04 8.94 -3.38
CA LEU A 378 10.77 9.34 -2.00
C LEU A 378 10.20 8.14 -1.24
N LEU A 379 10.93 7.69 -0.23
CA LEU A 379 10.46 6.64 0.67
C LEU A 379 9.62 7.25 1.78
N VAL A 380 8.32 6.96 1.76
CA VAL A 380 7.36 7.47 2.74
C VAL A 380 7.18 6.46 3.86
N THR A 381 7.31 6.91 5.09
CA THR A 381 7.17 6.09 6.30
C THR A 381 6.45 6.84 7.42
N LEU A 382 5.96 6.12 8.41
CA LEU A 382 5.63 6.66 9.74
C LEU A 382 6.82 6.43 10.67
N ALA A 383 6.94 7.23 11.73
CA ALA A 383 7.98 7.05 12.74
C ALA A 383 7.65 5.90 13.70
N GLU A 384 7.45 4.71 13.16
CA GLU A 384 7.09 3.48 13.87
C GLU A 384 7.96 2.31 13.40
N SER A 385 8.11 1.28 14.24
CA SER A 385 8.99 0.13 13.98
C SER A 385 8.75 -0.52 12.61
N THR A 386 7.53 -0.98 12.36
CA THR A 386 7.19 -1.73 11.14
C THR A 386 7.30 -0.89 9.88
N PRO A 387 6.71 0.33 9.78
CA PRO A 387 6.86 1.15 8.58
C PRO A 387 8.31 1.49 8.23
N VAL A 388 9.15 1.79 9.24
CA VAL A 388 10.57 2.09 9.01
C VAL A 388 11.32 0.85 8.52
N GLN A 389 11.08 -0.34 9.09
CA GLN A 389 11.71 -1.57 8.64
C GLN A 389 11.29 -1.96 7.21
N GLU A 390 10.02 -1.78 6.87
CA GLU A 390 9.50 -2.03 5.52
C GLU A 390 10.15 -1.07 4.50
N ALA A 391 10.25 0.21 4.84
CA ALA A 391 10.89 1.19 3.98
C ALA A 391 12.42 0.94 3.84
N GLU A 392 13.08 0.45 4.89
CA GLU A 392 14.49 0.03 4.83
C GLU A 392 14.69 -1.17 3.90
N ARG A 393 13.80 -2.18 3.95
CA ARG A 393 13.83 -3.31 3.02
C ARG A 393 13.62 -2.84 1.58
N LEU A 394 12.62 -1.96 1.36
CA LEU A 394 12.36 -1.38 0.06
C LEU A 394 13.59 -0.60 -0.47
N GLN A 395 14.27 0.17 0.39
CA GLN A 395 15.52 0.84 0.02
C GLN A 395 16.59 -0.17 -0.41
N ALA A 396 16.76 -1.26 0.32
CA ALA A 396 17.72 -2.30 -0.03
C ALA A 396 17.39 -2.95 -1.38
N ASP A 397 16.10 -3.15 -1.68
CA ASP A 397 15.63 -3.71 -2.94
C ASP A 397 15.88 -2.76 -4.10
N LEU A 398 15.60 -1.47 -3.94
CA LEU A 398 15.90 -0.43 -4.94
C LEU A 398 17.41 -0.34 -5.22
N ARG A 399 18.25 -0.37 -4.18
CA ARG A 399 19.70 -0.35 -4.32
C ARG A 399 20.24 -1.58 -5.05
N ARG A 400 19.62 -2.76 -4.84
CA ARG A 400 19.96 -3.98 -5.62
C ARG A 400 19.63 -3.82 -7.11
N ALA A 401 18.60 -3.04 -7.44
CA ALA A 401 18.26 -2.67 -8.81
C ALA A 401 19.10 -1.51 -9.37
N ALA A 402 20.12 -1.02 -8.64
CA ALA A 402 20.93 0.15 -8.94
C ALA A 402 20.10 1.46 -9.01
N ILE A 403 19.10 1.58 -8.13
CA ILE A 403 18.28 2.77 -7.97
C ILE A 403 18.53 3.32 -6.56
N GLU A 404 19.06 4.53 -6.45
CA GLU A 404 19.27 5.19 -5.16
C GLU A 404 18.09 6.09 -4.85
N PRO A 405 17.39 5.92 -3.70
CA PRO A 405 16.33 6.81 -3.29
C PRO A 405 16.82 8.25 -3.10
N PHE A 406 16.01 9.22 -3.53
CA PHE A 406 16.28 10.63 -3.34
C PHE A 406 16.29 11.04 -1.86
N GLY A 407 15.39 10.46 -1.08
CA GLY A 407 15.32 10.66 0.36
C GLY A 407 14.09 10.02 1.01
N TRP A 408 13.91 10.31 2.31
CA TRP A 408 12.84 9.76 3.12
C TRP A 408 11.89 10.85 3.62
N VAL A 409 10.59 10.60 3.56
CA VAL A 409 9.54 11.45 4.14
C VAL A 409 8.93 10.71 5.33
N ILE A 410 9.19 11.23 6.54
CA ILE A 410 8.59 10.73 7.78
C ILE A 410 7.28 11.49 7.97
N ASN A 411 6.15 10.83 7.74
CA ASN A 411 4.84 11.46 7.69
C ASN A 411 4.07 11.31 9.01
N ALA A 412 3.12 12.21 9.23
CA ALA A 412 2.17 12.22 10.34
C ALA A 412 2.82 12.15 11.74
N SER A 413 3.93 12.82 11.93
CA SER A 413 4.66 12.84 13.21
C SER A 413 3.94 13.67 14.27
N LEU A 414 3.79 13.11 15.46
CA LEU A 414 3.25 13.78 16.63
C LEU A 414 4.30 14.70 17.31
N LEU A 415 5.58 14.56 17.00
CA LEU A 415 6.65 15.37 17.58
C LEU A 415 6.44 16.88 17.37
N MET A 416 5.84 17.26 16.22
CA MET A 416 5.56 18.67 15.90
C MET A 416 4.11 19.08 16.19
N SER A 417 3.29 18.21 16.77
CA SER A 417 1.85 18.46 16.94
C SER A 417 1.54 19.42 18.09
N GLY A 418 2.45 19.59 19.05
CA GLY A 418 2.23 20.42 20.23
C GLY A 418 1.19 19.84 21.21
N THR A 419 0.84 18.56 21.08
CA THR A 419 -0.11 17.90 21.99
C THR A 419 0.36 17.92 23.44
N LYS A 420 -0.59 18.10 24.36
CA LYS A 420 -0.41 17.99 25.80
C LYS A 420 -1.07 16.73 26.38
N ASN A 421 -1.73 15.95 25.54
CA ASN A 421 -2.34 14.69 25.95
C ASN A 421 -1.24 13.67 26.32
N PRO A 422 -1.27 13.07 27.54
CA PRO A 422 -0.18 12.21 28.01
C PRO A 422 0.09 11.01 27.08
N THR A 423 -0.94 10.36 26.55
CA THR A 423 -0.81 9.22 25.62
C THR A 423 -0.13 9.65 24.33
N LEU A 424 -0.55 10.78 23.75
CA LEU A 424 0.01 11.27 22.50
C LEU A 424 1.43 11.83 22.69
N MET A 425 1.72 12.49 23.81
CA MET A 425 3.09 12.94 24.16
C MET A 425 4.05 11.74 24.28
N GLN A 426 3.63 10.68 24.95
CA GLN A 426 4.46 9.50 25.10
C GLN A 426 4.67 8.80 23.76
N ARG A 427 3.66 8.75 22.87
CA ARG A 427 3.82 8.28 21.50
C ARG A 427 4.79 9.14 20.70
N ALA A 428 4.67 10.47 20.79
CA ALA A 428 5.62 11.39 20.15
C ALA A 428 7.06 11.11 20.58
N GLN A 429 7.30 10.91 21.89
CA GLN A 429 8.61 10.51 22.39
C GLN A 429 9.09 9.18 21.82
N GLY A 430 8.17 8.22 21.64
CA GLY A 430 8.46 6.93 21.00
C GLY A 430 8.88 7.03 19.53
N GLU A 431 8.55 8.14 18.84
CA GLU A 431 8.96 8.38 17.45
C GLU A 431 10.46 8.73 17.32
N VAL A 432 11.06 9.36 18.35
CA VAL A 432 12.43 9.88 18.31
C VAL A 432 13.47 8.84 17.85
N PRO A 433 13.51 7.60 18.38
CA PRO A 433 14.47 6.60 17.93
C PRO A 433 14.39 6.29 16.44
N TYR A 434 13.18 6.28 15.87
CA TYR A 434 12.95 5.99 14.45
C TYR A 434 13.34 7.17 13.56
N VAL A 435 13.00 8.39 13.95
CA VAL A 435 13.43 9.60 13.27
C VAL A 435 14.96 9.68 13.24
N LEU A 436 15.63 9.42 14.38
CA LEU A 436 17.09 9.38 14.46
C LEU A 436 17.69 8.28 13.61
N ARG A 437 17.08 7.07 13.61
CA ARG A 437 17.54 5.96 12.73
C ARG A 437 17.49 6.33 11.27
N VAL A 438 16.38 6.94 10.81
CA VAL A 438 16.25 7.38 9.42
C VAL A 438 17.33 8.41 9.10
N ARG A 439 17.48 9.46 9.90
CA ARG A 439 18.40 10.57 9.66
C ARG A 439 19.87 10.18 9.72
N GLN A 440 20.24 9.34 10.65
CA GLN A 440 21.66 9.03 10.92
C GLN A 440 22.17 7.81 10.18
N LYS A 441 21.28 6.86 9.80
CA LYS A 441 21.70 5.56 9.27
C LYS A 441 21.13 5.21 7.90
N LEU A 442 19.92 5.66 7.60
CA LEU A 442 19.20 5.16 6.42
C LEU A 442 19.17 6.15 5.26
N ALA A 443 19.04 7.44 5.55
CA ALA A 443 18.82 8.47 4.54
C ALA A 443 19.86 9.58 4.57
N ALA A 444 20.34 9.96 3.39
CA ALA A 444 21.15 11.18 3.23
C ALA A 444 20.29 12.45 3.35
N ARG A 445 19.02 12.37 2.94
CA ARG A 445 18.03 13.45 3.00
C ARG A 445 16.76 12.93 3.64
N SER A 446 16.17 13.69 4.58
CA SER A 446 14.90 13.32 5.21
C SER A 446 14.10 14.56 5.58
N TRP A 447 12.79 14.43 5.46
CA TRP A 447 11.81 15.48 5.77
C TRP A 447 10.80 14.94 6.76
N LEU A 448 10.35 15.80 7.68
CA LEU A 448 9.36 15.46 8.69
C LEU A 448 8.07 16.24 8.42
N VAL A 449 6.98 15.50 8.30
CA VAL A 449 5.65 16.07 8.07
C VAL A 449 4.81 15.88 9.34
N PRO A 450 4.25 16.94 9.92
CA PRO A 450 3.47 16.84 11.15
C PRO A 450 2.17 16.07 10.94
N TRP A 451 1.62 15.55 12.04
CA TRP A 451 0.26 15.08 12.06
C TRP A 451 -0.72 16.26 11.99
N TYR A 452 -1.69 16.18 11.08
CA TYR A 452 -2.70 17.22 10.87
C TYR A 452 -4.04 16.85 11.52
N ALA A 453 -4.69 17.82 12.15
CA ALA A 453 -6.00 17.65 12.79
C ALA A 453 -7.10 17.25 11.79
N SER A 454 -7.09 17.81 10.60
CA SER A 454 -7.89 17.41 9.45
C SER A 454 -7.00 16.79 8.38
N ILE A 455 -7.48 15.76 7.70
CA ILE A 455 -6.76 15.23 6.52
C ILE A 455 -6.72 16.35 5.49
N PRO A 456 -5.51 16.78 5.05
CA PRO A 456 -5.40 17.82 4.04
C PRO A 456 -6.09 17.39 2.74
N THR A 457 -7.17 18.09 2.37
CA THR A 457 -7.94 17.83 1.15
C THR A 457 -8.24 19.16 0.45
N GLY A 458 -8.15 19.16 -0.88
CA GLY A 458 -8.31 20.35 -1.68
C GLY A 458 -7.06 21.24 -1.74
N GLU A 459 -7.04 22.12 -2.72
CA GLU A 459 -5.87 22.93 -3.09
C GLU A 459 -5.26 23.69 -1.90
N GLN A 460 -6.08 24.45 -1.17
CA GLN A 460 -5.60 25.29 -0.07
C GLN A 460 -4.94 24.50 1.06
N ALA A 461 -5.55 23.36 1.48
CA ALA A 461 -5.00 22.54 2.54
C ALA A 461 -3.71 21.83 2.12
N LEU A 462 -3.63 21.40 0.86
CA LEU A 462 -2.43 20.79 0.28
C LEU A 462 -1.29 21.79 0.13
N LEU A 463 -1.59 23.03 -0.28
CA LEU A 463 -0.61 24.13 -0.32
C LEU A 463 -0.11 24.46 1.08
N ALA A 464 -1.00 24.60 2.07
CA ALA A 464 -0.60 24.85 3.46
C ALA A 464 0.29 23.73 4.01
N MET A 465 0.04 22.45 3.62
CA MET A 465 0.89 21.32 3.97
C MET A 465 2.30 21.43 3.36
N ALA A 466 2.39 22.00 2.16
CA ALA A 466 3.65 22.26 1.45
C ALA A 466 4.31 23.61 1.83
N GLY A 467 3.79 24.34 2.83
CA GLY A 467 4.32 25.62 3.28
C GLY A 467 4.09 26.78 2.30
N ARG A 468 3.03 26.72 1.51
CA ARG A 468 2.68 27.71 0.48
C ARG A 468 1.29 28.30 0.66
#